data_061e3d8a4f4980234e9acc3e3d1c8cee
#
_entry.id   061e3d8a4f4980234e9acc3e3d1c8cee
#
_cell.length_a   1.000
_cell.length_b   1.000
_cell.length_c   1.000
_cell.angle_alpha   90.00
_cell.angle_beta   90.00
_cell.angle_gamma   90.00
#
_symmetry.space_group_name_H-M   'P 1'
#
loop_
_entity.id
_entity.type
_entity.pdbx_description
1 polymer ?
#
loop_
_entity_poly.entity_id
_entity_poly.type
_entity_poly.pdbx_seq_one_letter_code
_entity_poly.pdbx_strand_id
1 'polypeptide(L)'
;MLTQRELSFAGNCHDTLHRATVLPEKYRLTLKPLQGRDEKTAIDTLSAYLIDADKNIAATAKYLHVHESTVKYRLNNIKRKLGYDIAEMPGVYSLYKALALNRLLHARNNIKY
;
A
#
# COMPACT_ATOMS: atom_id res chain seq x y z
N MET A 1 11.73 -4.50 -17.08
CA MET A 1 11.40 -3.28 -17.82
C MET A 1 10.06 -2.75 -17.37
N LEU A 2 10.01 -1.49 -16.96
CA LEU A 2 8.75 -0.89 -16.51
C LEU A 2 7.85 -0.56 -17.71
N THR A 3 6.55 -0.76 -17.54
CA THR A 3 5.57 -0.32 -18.54
C THR A 3 5.49 1.20 -18.51
N GLN A 4 4.96 1.80 -19.56
CA GLN A 4 4.75 3.25 -19.61
C GLN A 4 3.83 3.71 -18.49
N ARG A 5 2.83 2.91 -18.15
CA ARG A 5 1.89 3.18 -17.05
C ARG A 5 2.63 3.22 -15.70
N GLU A 6 3.53 2.26 -15.47
CA GLU A 6 4.31 2.20 -14.24
C GLU A 6 5.27 3.39 -14.11
N LEU A 7 5.89 3.79 -15.22
CA LEU A 7 6.77 4.95 -15.24
C LEU A 7 6.00 6.23 -14.94
N SER A 8 4.81 6.40 -15.50
CA SER A 8 3.97 7.57 -15.22
C SER A 8 3.55 7.63 -13.77
N PHE A 9 3.18 6.49 -13.19
CA PHE A 9 2.81 6.40 -11.78
C PHE A 9 3.99 6.74 -10.87
N ALA A 10 5.16 6.16 -11.15
CA ALA A 10 6.37 6.41 -10.36
C ALA A 10 6.78 7.88 -10.41
N GLY A 11 6.71 8.50 -11.58
CA GLY A 11 7.02 9.92 -11.74
C GLY A 11 6.07 10.81 -10.95
N ASN A 12 4.76 10.50 -10.98
CA ASN A 12 3.76 11.24 -10.23
C ASN A 12 4.01 11.15 -8.72
N CYS A 13 4.34 9.96 -8.22
CA CYS A 13 4.67 9.76 -6.81
C CYS A 13 5.93 10.53 -6.43
N HIS A 14 6.95 10.51 -7.28
CA HIS A 14 8.21 11.22 -7.03
C HIS A 14 7.98 12.73 -6.93
N ASP A 15 7.20 13.30 -7.85
CA ASP A 15 6.89 14.72 -7.84
C ASP A 15 6.14 15.12 -6.58
N THR A 16 5.22 14.29 -6.13
CA THR A 16 4.46 14.53 -4.90
C THR A 16 5.40 14.58 -3.70
N LEU A 17 6.32 13.62 -3.58
CA LEU A 17 7.25 13.54 -2.46
C LEU A 17 8.31 14.61 -2.49
N HIS A 18 8.67 15.12 -3.67
CA HIS A 18 9.66 16.17 -3.80
C HIS A 18 9.21 17.44 -3.05
N ARG A 19 7.90 17.66 -2.94
CA ARG A 19 7.31 18.83 -2.29
C ARG A 19 6.89 18.59 -0.85
N ALA A 20 6.97 17.33 -0.35
CA ALA A 20 6.48 16.99 0.98
C ALA A 20 7.47 16.13 1.74
N THR A 21 7.61 16.42 3.04
CA THR A 21 8.41 15.60 3.96
C THR A 21 7.55 14.54 4.65
N VAL A 22 6.24 14.66 4.57
CA VAL A 22 5.26 13.72 5.14
C VAL A 22 4.25 13.33 4.07
N LEU A 23 3.58 12.22 4.28
CA LEU A 23 2.53 11.77 3.37
C LEU A 23 1.44 12.85 3.24
N PRO A 24 1.06 13.26 2.02
CA PRO A 24 -0.02 14.24 1.84
C PRO A 24 -1.30 13.81 2.57
N GLU A 25 -2.02 14.79 3.12
CA GLU A 25 -3.21 14.53 3.94
C GLU A 25 -4.24 13.64 3.23
N LYS A 26 -4.44 13.87 1.94
CA LYS A 26 -5.35 13.07 1.12
C LYS A 26 -5.06 11.57 1.25
N TYR A 27 -3.78 11.19 1.24
CA TYR A 27 -3.39 9.79 1.32
C TYR A 27 -3.32 9.28 2.75
N ARG A 28 -3.00 10.17 3.70
CA ARG A 28 -3.09 9.83 5.14
C ARG A 28 -4.52 9.48 5.51
N LEU A 29 -5.50 10.22 5.01
CA LEU A 29 -6.92 9.96 5.25
C LEU A 29 -7.34 8.62 4.66
N THR A 30 -6.79 8.25 3.51
CA THR A 30 -7.06 6.95 2.88
C THR A 30 -6.63 5.79 3.79
N LEU A 31 -5.49 5.93 4.47
CA LEU A 31 -4.95 4.88 5.34
C LEU A 31 -5.40 5.00 6.80
N LYS A 32 -6.05 6.11 7.17
CA LYS A 32 -6.45 6.37 8.55
C LYS A 32 -7.29 5.26 9.20
N PRO A 33 -8.26 4.64 8.51
CA PRO A 33 -9.04 3.55 9.12
C PRO A 33 -8.20 2.36 9.58
N LEU A 34 -6.97 2.23 9.08
CA LEU A 34 -6.07 1.13 9.44
C LEU A 34 -5.25 1.42 10.69
N GLN A 35 -5.31 2.65 11.23
CA GLN A 35 -4.57 3.03 12.42
C GLN A 35 -4.97 2.16 13.61
N GLY A 36 -3.99 1.88 14.47
CA GLY A 36 -4.20 1.08 15.66
C GLY A 36 -3.08 0.08 15.87
N ARG A 37 -3.36 -0.93 16.70
CA ARG A 37 -2.37 -1.93 17.09
C ARG A 37 -1.81 -2.70 15.88
N ASP A 38 -2.65 -3.02 14.90
CA ASP A 38 -2.29 -3.83 13.75
C ASP A 38 -1.99 -3.02 12.49
N GLU A 39 -1.77 -1.71 12.63
CA GLU A 39 -1.54 -0.83 11.49
C GLU A 39 -0.39 -1.27 10.60
N LYS A 40 0.76 -1.57 11.21
CA LYS A 40 1.93 -1.99 10.45
C LYS A 40 1.66 -3.28 9.67
N THR A 41 1.05 -4.26 10.33
CA THR A 41 0.70 -5.54 9.70
C THR A 41 -0.28 -5.32 8.54
N ALA A 42 -1.28 -4.45 8.73
CA ALA A 42 -2.26 -4.15 7.69
C ALA A 42 -1.60 -3.47 6.49
N ILE A 43 -0.76 -2.49 6.72
CA ILE A 43 -0.05 -1.77 5.65
C ILE A 43 0.90 -2.70 4.92
N ASP A 44 1.67 -3.51 5.63
CA ASP A 44 2.58 -4.48 5.02
C ASP A 44 1.83 -5.49 4.16
N THR A 45 0.70 -6.00 4.65
CA THR A 45 -0.12 -6.96 3.90
C THR A 45 -0.73 -6.33 2.65
N LEU A 46 -1.30 -5.14 2.78
CA LEU A 46 -1.86 -4.43 1.63
C LEU A 46 -0.80 -4.07 0.60
N SER A 47 0.35 -3.60 1.04
CA SER A 47 1.44 -3.23 0.14
C SER A 47 1.93 -4.44 -0.63
N ALA A 48 2.13 -5.57 0.03
CA ALA A 48 2.52 -6.81 -0.62
C ALA A 48 1.45 -7.26 -1.61
N TYR A 49 0.19 -7.22 -1.22
CA TYR A 49 -0.93 -7.67 -2.04
C TYR A 49 -1.12 -6.82 -3.29
N LEU A 50 -1.14 -5.49 -3.13
CA LEU A 50 -1.46 -4.59 -4.23
C LEU A 50 -0.25 -4.23 -5.09
N ILE A 51 0.93 -4.09 -4.49
CA ILE A 51 2.12 -3.63 -5.21
C ILE A 51 3.00 -4.80 -5.64
N ASP A 52 3.37 -5.67 -4.70
CA ASP A 52 4.39 -6.69 -4.98
C ASP A 52 3.82 -7.96 -5.62
N ALA A 53 2.60 -8.33 -5.28
CA ALA A 53 2.00 -9.60 -5.70
C ALA A 53 0.84 -9.46 -6.67
N ASP A 54 0.55 -8.26 -7.14
CA ASP A 54 -0.49 -7.97 -8.14
C ASP A 54 -1.82 -8.65 -7.81
N LYS A 55 -2.26 -8.49 -6.57
CA LYS A 55 -3.53 -9.03 -6.06
C LYS A 55 -3.63 -10.55 -6.06
N ASN A 56 -2.50 -11.24 -6.01
CA ASN A 56 -2.44 -12.71 -5.92
C ASN A 56 -2.20 -13.12 -4.47
N ILE A 57 -3.14 -13.86 -3.89
CA ILE A 57 -3.06 -14.28 -2.48
C ILE A 57 -1.89 -15.21 -2.23
N ALA A 58 -1.68 -16.20 -3.10
CA ALA A 58 -0.59 -17.15 -2.94
C ALA A 58 0.78 -16.45 -3.00
N ALA A 59 0.95 -15.53 -3.95
CA ALA A 59 2.17 -14.75 -4.07
C ALA A 59 2.37 -13.83 -2.86
N THR A 60 1.29 -13.23 -2.36
CA THR A 60 1.35 -12.38 -1.16
C THR A 60 1.80 -13.19 0.05
N ALA A 61 1.23 -14.38 0.25
CA ALA A 61 1.58 -15.27 1.35
C ALA A 61 3.05 -15.65 1.29
N LYS A 62 3.54 -15.97 0.11
CA LYS A 62 4.94 -16.32 -0.12
C LYS A 62 5.87 -15.15 0.18
N TYR A 63 5.49 -13.96 -0.29
CA TYR A 63 6.25 -12.73 -0.07
C TYR A 63 6.35 -12.40 1.42
N LEU A 64 5.27 -12.58 2.17
CA LEU A 64 5.21 -12.26 3.59
C LEU A 64 5.65 -13.42 4.50
N HIS A 65 5.94 -14.58 3.94
CA HIS A 65 6.30 -15.80 4.68
C HIS A 65 5.20 -16.22 5.67
N VAL A 66 3.96 -16.19 5.22
CA VAL A 66 2.79 -16.62 6.01
C VAL A 66 1.92 -17.55 5.16
N HIS A 67 0.92 -18.20 5.79
CA HIS A 67 -0.03 -19.03 5.07
C HIS A 67 -1.05 -18.18 4.31
N GLU A 68 -1.61 -18.72 3.23
CA GLU A 68 -2.65 -18.06 2.45
C GLU A 68 -3.86 -17.72 3.31
N SER A 69 -4.23 -18.60 4.25
CA SER A 69 -5.33 -18.33 5.16
C SER A 69 -5.10 -17.10 6.02
N THR A 70 -3.86 -16.87 6.42
CA THR A 70 -3.47 -15.67 7.17
C THR A 70 -3.65 -14.42 6.31
N VAL A 71 -3.25 -14.47 5.04
CA VAL A 71 -3.44 -13.35 4.11
C VAL A 71 -4.93 -13.05 3.94
N LYS A 72 -5.74 -14.08 3.71
CA LYS A 72 -7.19 -13.92 3.56
C LYS A 72 -7.82 -13.30 4.80
N TYR A 73 -7.44 -13.77 5.97
CA TYR A 73 -7.93 -13.23 7.24
C TYR A 73 -7.58 -11.75 7.39
N ARG A 74 -6.32 -11.40 7.13
CA ARG A 74 -5.86 -10.01 7.22
C ARG A 74 -6.57 -9.10 6.22
N LEU A 75 -6.73 -9.55 4.97
CA LEU A 75 -7.42 -8.78 3.94
C LEU A 75 -8.89 -8.57 4.28
N ASN A 76 -9.56 -9.56 4.86
CA ASN A 76 -10.94 -9.43 5.28
C ASN A 76 -11.08 -8.39 6.41
N ASN A 77 -10.16 -8.39 7.36
CA ASN A 77 -10.15 -7.40 8.43
C ASN A 77 -9.92 -5.99 7.89
N ILE A 78 -8.97 -5.85 6.96
CA ILE A 78 -8.68 -4.57 6.32
C ILE A 78 -9.90 -4.05 5.56
N LYS A 79 -10.54 -4.93 4.81
CA LYS A 79 -11.74 -4.60 4.03
C LYS A 79 -12.87 -4.09 4.95
N ARG A 80 -13.04 -4.73 6.10
CA ARG A 80 -14.03 -4.29 7.09
C ARG A 80 -13.70 -2.91 7.66
N LYS A 81 -12.44 -2.67 7.97
CA LYS A 81 -11.98 -1.37 8.50
C LYS A 81 -12.13 -0.25 7.48
N LEU A 82 -11.82 -0.53 6.23
CA LEU A 82 -11.92 0.46 5.16
C LEU A 82 -13.36 0.69 4.70
N GLY A 83 -14.20 -0.33 4.77
CA GLY A 83 -15.60 -0.24 4.37
C GLY A 83 -15.85 -0.34 2.86
N TYR A 84 -14.84 -0.72 2.07
CA TYR A 84 -15.00 -0.92 0.63
C TYR A 84 -14.10 -2.05 0.14
N ASP A 85 -14.35 -2.52 -1.08
CA ASP A 85 -13.57 -3.60 -1.69
C ASP A 85 -12.20 -3.05 -2.13
N ILE A 86 -11.14 -3.63 -1.55
CA ILE A 86 -9.76 -3.18 -1.80
C ILE A 86 -9.24 -3.58 -3.17
N ALA A 87 -9.95 -4.41 -3.91
CA ALA A 87 -9.55 -4.88 -5.24
C ALA A 87 -10.28 -4.15 -6.37
N GLU A 88 -11.25 -3.28 -6.04
CA GLU A 88 -12.08 -2.61 -7.03
C GLU A 88 -11.85 -1.10 -7.09
N MET A 89 -11.99 -0.55 -8.29
CA MET A 89 -11.93 0.90 -8.51
C MET A 89 -13.19 1.58 -7.96
N PRO A 90 -13.13 2.84 -7.52
CA PRO A 90 -11.92 3.68 -7.51
C PRO A 90 -11.04 3.51 -6.28
N GLY A 91 -11.51 2.77 -5.28
CA GLY A 91 -10.82 2.61 -4.00
C GLY A 91 -9.42 2.04 -4.14
N VAL A 92 -9.25 1.02 -4.99
CA VAL A 92 -7.94 0.37 -5.19
C VAL A 92 -6.89 1.36 -5.70
N TYR A 93 -7.26 2.29 -6.55
CA TYR A 93 -6.32 3.27 -7.07
C TYR A 93 -5.79 4.19 -5.97
N SER A 94 -6.68 4.71 -5.13
CA SER A 94 -6.30 5.57 -4.02
C SER A 94 -5.44 4.83 -3.01
N LEU A 95 -5.79 3.57 -2.70
CA LEU A 95 -5.00 2.72 -1.81
C LEU A 95 -3.61 2.47 -2.39
N TYR A 96 -3.53 2.08 -3.64
CA TYR A 96 -2.27 1.79 -4.30
C TYR A 96 -1.33 2.99 -4.23
N LYS A 97 -1.84 4.16 -4.57
CA LYS A 97 -1.06 5.39 -4.56
C LYS A 97 -0.62 5.77 -3.15
N ALA A 98 -1.51 5.67 -2.17
CA ALA A 98 -1.19 5.96 -0.77
C ALA A 98 -0.09 5.04 -0.24
N LEU A 99 -0.20 3.74 -0.54
CA LEU A 99 0.78 2.74 -0.10
C LEU A 99 2.13 2.94 -0.78
N ALA A 100 2.14 3.24 -2.08
CA ALA A 100 3.37 3.49 -2.82
C ALA A 100 4.08 4.74 -2.29
N LEU A 101 3.34 5.81 -2.04
CA LEU A 101 3.90 7.04 -1.47
C LEU A 101 4.44 6.79 -0.06
N ASN A 102 3.70 6.05 0.75
CA ASN A 102 4.13 5.70 2.10
C ASN A 102 5.44 4.93 2.09
N ARG A 103 5.57 3.97 1.17
CA ARG A 103 6.79 3.17 1.01
C ARG A 103 7.97 4.04 0.60
N LEU A 104 7.78 4.92 -0.37
CA LEU A 104 8.83 5.84 -0.82
C LEU A 104 9.26 6.80 0.28
N LEU A 105 8.32 7.30 1.05
CA LEU A 105 8.63 8.21 2.16
C LEU A 105 9.45 7.50 3.24
N HIS A 106 9.09 6.26 3.58
CA HIS A 106 9.85 5.46 4.54
C HIS A 106 11.27 5.18 4.04
N ALA A 107 11.43 4.81 2.78
CA ALA A 107 12.74 4.59 2.18
C ALA A 107 13.59 5.86 2.23
N ARG A 108 12.99 7.01 1.90
CA ARG A 108 13.66 8.30 1.96
C ARG A 108 14.13 8.63 3.38
N ASN A 109 13.29 8.39 4.38
CA ASN A 109 13.61 8.68 5.77
C ASN A 109 14.64 7.73 6.34
N ASN A 110 14.70 6.50 5.85
CA ASN A 110 15.66 5.49 6.29
C ASN A 110 17.04 5.63 5.63
N ILE A 111 17.13 6.42 4.54
CA ILE A 111 18.39 6.71 3.86
C ILE A 111 18.95 8.02 4.42
N LYS A 112 19.11 8.09 5.72
CA LYS A 112 19.78 9.23 6.35
C LYS A 112 21.22 8.86 6.65
N TYR A 113 22.09 9.68 6.17
CA TYR A 113 23.51 9.56 6.40
C TYR A 113 23.98 10.57 7.44
#